data_1179fa58ae955d3530bc9ee000e78983
#
_entry.id   1179fa58ae955d3530bc9ee000e78983
#
_cell.length_a   1.000
_cell.length_b   1.000
_cell.length_c   1.000
_cell.angle_alpha   90.00
_cell.angle_beta   90.00
_cell.angle_gamma   90.00
#
_symmetry.space_group_name_H-M   'P 1'
#
loop_
_entity.id
_entity.type
_entity.pdbx_description
1 polymer ?
#
loop_
_entity_poly.entity_id
_entity_poly.type
_entity_poly.pdbx_seq_one_letter_code
_entity_poly.pdbx_strand_id
1 'polypeptide(L)'
;MKRVFKGSIVLKPVSILVMAFFTAFQLSAQQNKPVESGYAPVNGIKVYYEVYGEGRPIVLLHGAFMTIGLNWGQLIPELSKTRKVIAIELQGHGHTAFSDRKLDYATLASDVEGVMKHLKVDSADIAGYSMGGCVAYQFAIQSPKRVRKLVIISSTYKSSGWQPEASAALKNLKPELFADSPLKSAYDEVAPDKTKWTKFLEQMIAYAGLPFDLGDPNIAKITSPVLLIAGDNDGVDKIELIKSYKLLGGAVTADLGVMPESQLAIVPAQGHVSLIMQTKTLLEYLDGFLK
;
A
#
# COMPACT_ATOMS: atom_id res chain seq x y z
N MET A 1 31.69 -14.04 27.69
CA MET A 1 32.04 -14.81 26.48
C MET A 1 31.29 -14.19 25.29
N LYS A 2 31.96 -13.34 24.51
CA LYS A 2 31.39 -12.65 23.37
C LYS A 2 31.46 -13.58 22.16
N ARG A 3 30.32 -14.04 21.65
CA ARG A 3 30.26 -14.70 20.34
C ARG A 3 30.22 -13.62 19.25
N VAL A 4 31.37 -13.45 18.60
CA VAL A 4 31.50 -12.66 17.38
C VAL A 4 31.01 -13.51 16.23
N PHE A 5 29.83 -13.18 15.67
CA PHE A 5 29.38 -13.71 14.39
C PHE A 5 30.12 -12.97 13.28
N LYS A 6 31.19 -13.54 12.77
CA LYS A 6 31.76 -13.19 11.47
C LYS A 6 30.92 -13.91 10.39
N GLY A 7 29.86 -13.30 9.92
CA GLY A 7 29.16 -13.71 8.72
C GLY A 7 29.47 -12.71 7.62
N SER A 8 30.25 -13.11 6.62
CA SER A 8 30.39 -12.35 5.38
C SER A 8 29.02 -12.30 4.72
N ILE A 9 28.39 -11.12 4.69
CA ILE A 9 27.17 -10.87 3.91
C ILE A 9 27.60 -10.85 2.45
N VAL A 10 27.55 -12.02 1.82
CA VAL A 10 27.55 -12.12 0.36
C VAL A 10 26.17 -11.62 -0.06
N LEU A 11 26.11 -10.41 -0.58
CA LEU A 11 24.95 -9.89 -1.29
C LEU A 11 24.65 -10.82 -2.46
N LYS A 12 23.81 -11.84 -2.23
CA LYS A 12 23.19 -12.57 -3.33
C LYS A 12 22.29 -11.58 -4.07
N PRO A 13 22.33 -11.55 -5.39
CA PRO A 13 21.60 -10.53 -6.15
C PRO A 13 20.10 -10.60 -5.86
N VAL A 14 19.49 -9.45 -5.83
CA VAL A 14 18.03 -9.17 -5.67
C VAL A 14 17.15 -10.07 -6.55
N SER A 15 17.72 -10.66 -7.60
CA SER A 15 17.09 -11.64 -8.49
C SER A 15 16.50 -12.88 -7.82
N ILE A 16 16.99 -13.32 -6.66
CA ILE A 16 16.41 -14.49 -5.97
C ILE A 16 15.15 -14.12 -5.18
N LEU A 17 15.05 -12.88 -4.70
CA LEU A 17 13.84 -12.42 -3.99
C LEU A 17 12.66 -12.24 -4.95
N VAL A 18 12.94 -11.93 -6.22
CA VAL A 18 11.93 -11.72 -7.26
C VAL A 18 11.42 -13.05 -7.83
N MET A 19 12.24 -14.11 -7.89
CA MET A 19 11.84 -15.42 -8.44
C MET A 19 10.91 -16.23 -7.53
N ALA A 20 10.98 -16.08 -6.21
CA ALA A 20 10.08 -16.77 -5.29
C ALA A 20 8.61 -16.28 -5.39
N PHE A 21 8.38 -15.14 -6.04
CA PHE A 21 7.07 -14.51 -6.20
C PHE A 21 6.12 -15.27 -7.15
N PHE A 22 6.62 -16.08 -8.05
CA PHE A 22 5.85 -16.46 -9.25
C PHE A 22 5.30 -17.87 -9.31
N THR A 23 5.82 -18.82 -8.58
CA THR A 23 5.29 -20.20 -8.60
C THR A 23 3.96 -20.35 -7.88
N ALA A 24 3.59 -19.41 -7.01
CA ALA A 24 2.29 -19.40 -6.33
C ALA A 24 1.18 -18.68 -7.10
N PHE A 25 1.52 -17.86 -8.09
CA PHE A 25 0.57 -16.97 -8.78
C PHE A 25 -0.28 -17.67 -9.85
N GLN A 26 0.12 -18.82 -10.37
CA GLN A 26 -0.57 -19.47 -11.49
C GLN A 26 -1.74 -20.39 -11.09
N LEU A 27 -2.04 -20.59 -9.81
CA LEU A 27 -2.97 -21.64 -9.38
C LEU A 27 -4.31 -21.15 -8.83
N SER A 28 -4.63 -19.85 -8.85
CA SER A 28 -5.93 -19.38 -8.32
C SER A 28 -6.52 -18.17 -9.04
N ALA A 29 -6.40 -18.11 -10.35
CA ALA A 29 -7.10 -17.11 -11.14
C ALA A 29 -8.53 -17.60 -11.52
N GLN A 30 -9.36 -17.85 -10.56
CA GLN A 30 -10.78 -17.59 -10.73
C GLN A 30 -10.94 -16.08 -10.53
N GLN A 31 -10.59 -15.32 -11.59
CA GLN A 31 -10.71 -13.86 -11.59
C GLN A 31 -12.17 -13.50 -11.33
N ASN A 32 -12.46 -13.01 -10.13
CA ASN A 32 -13.67 -12.25 -9.91
C ASN A 32 -13.64 -11.10 -10.92
N LYS A 33 -14.57 -11.09 -11.87
CA LYS A 33 -14.70 -9.98 -12.79
C LYS A 33 -15.22 -8.77 -12.01
N PRO A 34 -14.67 -7.56 -12.23
CA PRO A 34 -15.24 -6.36 -11.66
C PRO A 34 -16.69 -6.18 -12.14
N VAL A 35 -17.57 -5.70 -11.28
CA VAL A 35 -18.93 -5.32 -11.63
C VAL A 35 -18.94 -4.02 -12.43
N GLU A 36 -17.90 -3.20 -12.25
CA GLU A 36 -17.65 -1.97 -12.99
C GLU A 36 -16.13 -1.75 -13.06
N SER A 37 -15.63 -1.31 -14.21
CA SER A 37 -14.27 -0.82 -14.36
C SER A 37 -14.24 0.34 -15.36
N GLY A 38 -13.29 1.24 -15.19
CA GLY A 38 -13.20 2.39 -16.06
C GLY A 38 -12.16 3.41 -15.64
N TYR A 39 -12.30 4.60 -16.17
CA TYR A 39 -11.36 5.69 -15.94
C TYR A 39 -12.09 6.91 -15.37
N ALA A 40 -11.67 7.37 -14.20
CA ALA A 40 -12.09 8.65 -13.66
C ALA A 40 -11.21 9.78 -14.22
N PRO A 41 -11.79 10.83 -14.86
CA PRO A 41 -11.04 12.00 -15.26
C PRO A 41 -10.79 12.87 -14.02
N VAL A 42 -9.55 12.84 -13.49
CA VAL A 42 -9.18 13.56 -12.27
C VAL A 42 -7.86 14.31 -12.45
N ASN A 43 -7.81 15.56 -12.02
CA ASN A 43 -6.60 16.36 -11.97
C ASN A 43 -5.75 16.32 -13.27
N GLY A 44 -6.37 16.28 -14.44
CA GLY A 44 -5.72 16.27 -15.74
C GLY A 44 -5.23 14.92 -16.25
N ILE A 45 -5.50 13.83 -15.53
CA ILE A 45 -5.22 12.46 -15.96
C ILE A 45 -6.47 11.59 -15.91
N LYS A 46 -6.40 10.39 -16.49
CA LYS A 46 -7.44 9.36 -16.40
C LYS A 46 -6.95 8.26 -15.46
N VAL A 47 -7.50 8.19 -14.26
CA VAL A 47 -7.14 7.19 -13.23
C VAL A 47 -8.05 5.98 -13.38
N TYR A 48 -7.45 4.81 -13.57
CA TYR A 48 -8.17 3.54 -13.70
C TYR A 48 -8.64 3.04 -12.34
N TYR A 49 -9.84 2.48 -12.34
CA TYR A 49 -10.42 1.83 -11.16
C TYR A 49 -11.19 0.57 -11.54
N GLU A 50 -11.34 -0.30 -10.57
CA GLU A 50 -12.20 -1.49 -10.62
C GLU A 50 -13.10 -1.52 -9.38
N VAL A 51 -14.36 -1.90 -9.58
CA VAL A 51 -15.34 -2.07 -8.50
C VAL A 51 -15.80 -3.51 -8.45
N TYR A 52 -15.85 -4.07 -7.25
CA TYR A 52 -16.28 -5.46 -7.01
C TYR A 52 -17.27 -5.52 -5.86
N GLY A 53 -18.23 -6.44 -5.94
CA GLY A 53 -19.20 -6.68 -4.88
C GLY A 53 -20.11 -5.50 -4.59
N GLU A 54 -20.83 -5.59 -3.49
CA GLU A 54 -21.78 -4.60 -3.01
C GLU A 54 -21.65 -4.40 -1.49
N GLY A 55 -22.30 -3.37 -0.95
CA GLY A 55 -22.29 -3.08 0.48
C GLY A 55 -21.42 -1.88 0.84
N ARG A 56 -20.85 -1.90 2.05
CA ARG A 56 -20.05 -0.78 2.56
C ARG A 56 -18.76 -0.62 1.77
N PRO A 57 -18.45 0.59 1.26
CA PRO A 57 -17.30 0.77 0.39
C PRO A 57 -15.98 0.68 1.14
N ILE A 58 -15.00 0.04 0.49
CA ILE A 58 -13.58 0.05 0.85
C ILE A 58 -12.76 0.41 -0.38
N VAL A 59 -11.85 1.39 -0.25
CA VAL A 59 -10.89 1.77 -1.28
C VAL A 59 -9.56 1.09 -1.01
N LEU A 60 -8.99 0.43 -2.01
CA LEU A 60 -7.71 -0.26 -1.95
C LEU A 60 -6.64 0.49 -2.76
N LEU A 61 -5.53 0.82 -2.11
CA LEU A 61 -4.39 1.55 -2.68
C LEU A 61 -3.14 0.68 -2.65
N HIS A 62 -2.63 0.33 -3.82
CA HIS A 62 -1.51 -0.60 -4.00
C HIS A 62 -0.13 0.01 -3.67
N GLY A 63 0.87 -0.84 -3.48
CA GLY A 63 2.27 -0.46 -3.30
C GLY A 63 2.94 0.01 -4.60
N ALA A 64 4.14 0.58 -4.47
CA ALA A 64 4.94 1.01 -5.62
C ALA A 64 5.20 -0.16 -6.59
N PHE A 65 5.24 0.14 -7.89
CA PHE A 65 5.47 -0.80 -8.99
C PHE A 65 4.38 -1.89 -9.18
N MET A 66 3.31 -1.87 -8.39
CA MET A 66 2.27 -2.90 -8.42
C MET A 66 1.05 -2.45 -9.25
N THR A 67 0.26 -3.45 -9.66
CA THR A 67 -1.09 -3.28 -10.23
C THR A 67 -2.14 -3.73 -9.22
N ILE A 68 -3.42 -3.49 -9.50
CA ILE A 68 -4.53 -4.04 -8.70
C ILE A 68 -4.38 -5.56 -8.57
N GLY A 69 -4.18 -6.26 -9.68
CA GLY A 69 -4.07 -7.71 -9.70
C GLY A 69 -2.89 -8.24 -8.87
N LEU A 70 -1.70 -7.63 -9.00
CA LEU A 70 -0.51 -8.04 -8.26
C LEU A 70 -0.65 -7.80 -6.74
N ASN A 71 -1.26 -6.68 -6.34
CA ASN A 71 -1.34 -6.34 -4.93
C ASN A 71 -2.53 -6.99 -4.22
N TRP A 72 -3.69 -6.97 -4.88
CA TRP A 72 -4.97 -7.24 -4.24
C TRP A 72 -5.72 -8.44 -4.81
N GLY A 73 -5.18 -9.06 -5.86
CA GLY A 73 -5.89 -10.10 -6.62
C GLY A 73 -6.40 -11.29 -5.78
N GLN A 74 -5.71 -11.62 -4.68
CA GLN A 74 -6.16 -12.67 -3.76
C GLN A 74 -7.11 -12.15 -2.65
N LEU A 75 -7.03 -10.87 -2.31
CA LEU A 75 -7.83 -10.26 -1.24
C LEU A 75 -9.20 -9.80 -1.74
N ILE A 76 -9.27 -9.24 -2.94
CA ILE A 76 -10.50 -8.73 -3.56
C ILE A 76 -11.63 -9.77 -3.58
N PRO A 77 -11.42 -11.04 -4.01
CA PRO A 77 -12.48 -12.05 -4.05
C PRO A 77 -13.16 -12.29 -2.71
N GLU A 78 -12.39 -12.22 -1.63
CA GLU A 78 -12.91 -12.43 -0.28
C GLU A 78 -13.63 -11.17 0.24
N LEU A 79 -13.01 -10.00 0.13
CA LEU A 79 -13.60 -8.74 0.58
C LEU A 79 -14.90 -8.42 -0.17
N SER A 80 -14.96 -8.72 -1.46
CA SER A 80 -16.12 -8.42 -2.30
C SER A 80 -17.36 -9.26 -2.00
N LYS A 81 -17.24 -10.31 -1.18
CA LYS A 81 -18.38 -11.09 -0.71
C LYS A 81 -19.33 -10.28 0.20
N THR A 82 -18.78 -9.27 0.89
CA THR A 82 -19.53 -8.50 1.90
C THR A 82 -19.35 -6.98 1.76
N ARG A 83 -18.54 -6.52 0.83
CA ARG A 83 -18.16 -5.12 0.65
C ARG A 83 -18.16 -4.68 -0.81
N LYS A 84 -18.45 -3.41 -1.04
CA LYS A 84 -18.15 -2.74 -2.29
C LYS A 84 -16.64 -2.40 -2.29
N VAL A 85 -15.83 -3.19 -2.97
CA VAL A 85 -14.38 -2.97 -3.08
C VAL A 85 -14.12 -2.05 -4.28
N ILE A 86 -13.41 -0.95 -4.06
CA ILE A 86 -12.97 0.00 -5.08
C ILE A 86 -11.44 -0.04 -5.11
N ALA A 87 -10.87 -0.69 -6.10
CA ALA A 87 -9.43 -0.76 -6.28
C ALA A 87 -8.99 0.30 -7.30
N ILE A 88 -7.96 1.08 -6.97
CA ILE A 88 -7.49 2.22 -7.77
C ILE A 88 -6.04 1.96 -8.19
N GLU A 89 -5.75 2.17 -9.47
CA GLU A 89 -4.38 2.20 -9.99
C GLU A 89 -3.85 3.64 -10.01
N LEU A 90 -2.87 3.89 -9.15
CA LEU A 90 -2.27 5.21 -9.00
C LEU A 90 -1.50 5.64 -10.26
N GLN A 91 -1.22 6.93 -10.41
CA GLN A 91 -0.54 7.50 -11.58
C GLN A 91 0.65 6.64 -12.03
N GLY A 92 0.70 6.30 -13.31
CA GLY A 92 1.75 5.52 -13.96
C GLY A 92 1.72 4.02 -13.70
N HIS A 93 0.80 3.51 -12.86
CA HIS A 93 0.69 2.09 -12.54
C HIS A 93 -0.43 1.43 -13.33
N GLY A 94 -0.19 0.20 -13.76
CA GLY A 94 -1.19 -0.63 -14.43
C GLY A 94 -1.82 0.06 -15.64
N HIS A 95 -3.13 0.14 -15.68
CA HIS A 95 -3.91 0.79 -16.74
C HIS A 95 -3.88 2.33 -16.64
N THR A 96 -3.48 2.92 -15.51
CA THR A 96 -3.32 4.37 -15.38
C THR A 96 -2.06 4.81 -16.09
N ALA A 97 -2.20 5.58 -17.16
CA ALA A 97 -1.09 6.00 -18.00
C ALA A 97 0.00 6.75 -17.20
N PHE A 98 1.25 6.55 -17.64
CA PHE A 98 2.36 7.40 -17.19
C PHE A 98 2.05 8.87 -17.49
N SER A 99 2.43 9.75 -16.55
CA SER A 99 2.32 11.20 -16.71
C SER A 99 3.57 11.87 -16.15
N ASP A 100 4.06 12.90 -16.82
CA ASP A 100 5.16 13.75 -16.35
C ASP A 100 4.74 14.71 -15.21
N ARG A 101 3.47 14.65 -14.77
CA ARG A 101 2.98 15.40 -13.62
C ARG A 101 3.77 15.04 -12.37
N LYS A 102 4.05 16.03 -11.53
CA LYS A 102 4.74 15.82 -10.26
C LYS A 102 4.09 14.70 -9.47
N LEU A 103 4.90 13.75 -9.01
CA LEU A 103 4.46 12.66 -8.15
C LEU A 103 4.76 13.05 -6.69
N ASP A 104 3.73 13.21 -5.89
CA ASP A 104 3.80 13.38 -4.44
C ASP A 104 2.53 12.84 -3.77
N TYR A 105 2.60 12.59 -2.46
CA TYR A 105 1.49 11.97 -1.71
C TYR A 105 0.23 12.85 -1.72
N ALA A 106 0.36 14.17 -1.71
CA ALA A 106 -0.77 15.09 -1.73
C ALA A 106 -1.53 15.01 -3.05
N THR A 107 -0.79 14.96 -4.16
CA THR A 107 -1.36 14.80 -5.50
C THR A 107 -2.06 13.44 -5.65
N LEU A 108 -1.40 12.36 -5.23
CA LEU A 108 -1.99 11.01 -5.28
C LEU A 108 -3.24 10.89 -4.40
N ALA A 109 -3.24 11.47 -3.21
CA ALA A 109 -4.42 11.51 -2.34
C ALA A 109 -5.57 12.31 -2.96
N SER A 110 -5.26 13.43 -3.63
CA SER A 110 -6.25 14.20 -4.37
C SER A 110 -6.85 13.42 -5.55
N ASP A 111 -6.06 12.56 -6.21
CA ASP A 111 -6.57 11.68 -7.25
C ASP A 111 -7.54 10.63 -6.68
N VAL A 112 -7.22 10.04 -5.53
CA VAL A 112 -8.14 9.12 -4.82
C VAL A 112 -9.46 9.82 -4.50
N GLU A 113 -9.41 11.06 -4.01
CA GLU A 113 -10.63 11.85 -3.77
C GLU A 113 -11.43 12.08 -5.05
N GLY A 114 -10.74 12.38 -6.15
CA GLY A 114 -11.36 12.57 -7.46
C GLY A 114 -12.07 11.30 -7.96
N VAL A 115 -11.45 10.13 -7.79
CA VAL A 115 -12.08 8.83 -8.14
C VAL A 115 -13.31 8.58 -7.26
N MET A 116 -13.23 8.81 -5.95
CA MET A 116 -14.38 8.65 -5.05
C MET A 116 -15.53 9.59 -5.44
N LYS A 117 -15.24 10.84 -5.79
CA LYS A 117 -16.24 11.79 -6.29
C LYS A 117 -16.88 11.32 -7.60
N HIS A 118 -16.07 10.83 -8.55
CA HIS A 118 -16.54 10.28 -9.81
C HIS A 118 -17.52 9.12 -9.59
N LEU A 119 -17.22 8.24 -8.64
CA LEU A 119 -18.05 7.09 -8.27
C LEU A 119 -19.19 7.44 -7.30
N LYS A 120 -19.37 8.73 -6.96
CA LYS A 120 -20.37 9.22 -5.99
C LYS A 120 -20.29 8.51 -4.63
N VAL A 121 -19.07 8.25 -4.17
CA VAL A 121 -18.77 7.67 -2.87
C VAL A 121 -18.37 8.78 -1.90
N ASP A 122 -19.23 9.11 -0.96
CA ASP A 122 -18.99 10.21 -0.01
C ASP A 122 -17.95 9.84 1.05
N SER A 123 -18.02 8.62 1.59
CA SER A 123 -17.05 8.10 2.56
C SER A 123 -16.84 6.61 2.38
N ALA A 124 -15.66 6.12 2.73
CA ALA A 124 -15.26 4.72 2.63
C ALA A 124 -14.29 4.33 3.74
N ASP A 125 -14.09 3.03 3.91
CA ASP A 125 -12.88 2.51 4.51
C ASP A 125 -11.74 2.67 3.50
N ILE A 126 -10.55 3.05 3.97
CA ILE A 126 -9.39 3.22 3.10
C ILE A 126 -8.31 2.24 3.55
N ALA A 127 -7.84 1.38 2.66
CA ALA A 127 -6.75 0.45 2.93
C ALA A 127 -5.59 0.70 1.95
N GLY A 128 -4.40 0.92 2.48
CA GLY A 128 -3.21 1.15 1.68
C GLY A 128 -2.05 0.26 2.11
N TYR A 129 -1.34 -0.28 1.11
CA TYR A 129 -0.13 -1.07 1.30
C TYR A 129 1.09 -0.28 0.83
N SER A 130 2.17 -0.26 1.64
CA SER A 130 3.44 0.37 1.27
C SER A 130 3.26 1.82 0.82
N MET A 131 3.59 2.19 -0.41
CA MET A 131 3.33 3.51 -0.98
C MET A 131 1.85 3.90 -0.87
N GLY A 132 0.93 2.97 -1.15
CA GLY A 132 -0.50 3.20 -0.98
C GLY A 132 -0.90 3.51 0.45
N GLY A 133 -0.16 3.01 1.45
CA GLY A 133 -0.34 3.36 2.86
C GLY A 133 0.06 4.80 3.17
N CYS A 134 1.16 5.30 2.58
CA CYS A 134 1.52 6.72 2.68
C CYS A 134 0.45 7.62 2.03
N VAL A 135 -0.08 7.21 0.87
CA VAL A 135 -1.20 7.91 0.21
C VAL A 135 -2.45 7.89 1.09
N ALA A 136 -2.75 6.76 1.74
CA ALA A 136 -3.90 6.61 2.63
C ALA A 136 -3.78 7.52 3.87
N TYR A 137 -2.60 7.64 4.48
CA TYR A 137 -2.35 8.61 5.55
C TYR A 137 -2.58 10.04 5.06
N GLN A 138 -1.99 10.41 3.92
CA GLN A 138 -2.15 11.75 3.34
C GLN A 138 -3.62 12.03 3.00
N PHE A 139 -4.34 11.04 2.48
CA PHE A 139 -5.78 11.15 2.21
C PHE A 139 -6.60 11.41 3.48
N ALA A 140 -6.29 10.69 4.57
CA ALA A 140 -6.97 10.90 5.86
C ALA A 140 -6.71 12.29 6.45
N ILE A 141 -5.52 12.86 6.23
CA ILE A 141 -5.17 14.23 6.62
C ILE A 141 -5.94 15.27 5.78
N GLN A 142 -5.99 15.09 4.46
CA GLN A 142 -6.61 16.05 3.54
C GLN A 142 -8.13 15.99 3.52
N SER A 143 -8.71 14.79 3.64
CA SER A 143 -10.14 14.54 3.49
C SER A 143 -10.71 13.70 4.63
N PRO A 144 -10.54 14.13 5.92
CA PRO A 144 -10.86 13.30 7.08
C PRO A 144 -12.34 12.87 7.12
N LYS A 145 -13.25 13.69 6.62
CA LYS A 145 -14.70 13.37 6.57
C LYS A 145 -15.05 12.24 5.59
N ARG A 146 -14.10 11.90 4.67
CA ARG A 146 -14.28 10.83 3.69
C ARG A 146 -13.74 9.49 4.16
N VAL A 147 -13.04 9.45 5.30
CA VAL A 147 -12.46 8.23 5.87
C VAL A 147 -13.31 7.75 7.03
N ARG A 148 -13.92 6.57 6.88
CA ARG A 148 -14.66 5.93 7.97
C ARG A 148 -13.69 5.15 8.89
N LYS A 149 -12.86 4.30 8.32
CA LYS A 149 -11.76 3.57 8.97
C LYS A 149 -10.56 3.56 8.06
N LEU A 150 -9.37 3.55 8.64
CA LEU A 150 -8.10 3.58 7.91
C LEU A 150 -7.31 2.30 8.20
N VAL A 151 -6.82 1.63 7.16
CA VAL A 151 -5.96 0.45 7.28
C VAL A 151 -4.63 0.75 6.60
N ILE A 152 -3.55 0.65 7.36
CA ILE A 152 -2.19 0.88 6.89
C ILE A 152 -1.40 -0.43 6.98
N ILE A 153 -1.01 -0.98 5.86
CA ILE A 153 -0.29 -2.24 5.76
C ILE A 153 1.14 -1.96 5.31
N SER A 154 2.13 -2.37 6.10
CA SER A 154 3.56 -2.25 5.77
C SER A 154 3.96 -0.83 5.31
N SER A 155 3.56 0.18 6.05
CA SER A 155 3.78 1.58 5.65
C SER A 155 4.05 2.51 6.83
N THR A 156 4.48 3.72 6.51
CA THR A 156 4.81 4.77 7.47
C THR A 156 4.38 6.14 6.93
N TYR A 157 4.28 7.14 7.79
CA TYR A 157 3.91 8.52 7.42
C TYR A 157 5.10 9.46 7.23
N LYS A 158 6.33 8.94 7.33
CA LYS A 158 7.58 9.71 7.16
C LYS A 158 8.76 8.82 6.76
N SER A 159 9.75 9.39 6.10
CA SER A 159 10.94 8.65 5.63
C SER A 159 11.71 7.96 6.75
N SER A 160 11.80 8.57 7.94
CA SER A 160 12.48 7.98 9.10
C SER A 160 11.73 6.80 9.73
N GLY A 161 10.53 6.50 9.27
CA GLY A 161 9.77 5.31 9.66
C GLY A 161 10.17 4.04 8.90
N TRP A 162 11.14 4.12 7.98
CA TRP A 162 11.75 2.97 7.34
C TRP A 162 13.05 2.61 8.01
N GLN A 163 13.34 1.32 8.13
CA GLN A 163 14.65 0.83 8.55
C GLN A 163 15.75 1.39 7.64
N PRO A 164 16.94 1.72 8.19
CA PRO A 164 18.03 2.30 7.39
C PRO A 164 18.41 1.47 6.18
N GLU A 165 18.40 0.14 6.32
CA GLU A 165 18.71 -0.80 5.23
C GLU A 165 17.65 -0.77 4.12
N ALA A 166 16.38 -0.67 4.47
CA ALA A 166 15.27 -0.53 3.52
C ALA A 166 15.35 0.80 2.76
N SER A 167 15.62 1.88 3.49
CA SER A 167 15.83 3.21 2.89
C SER A 167 17.03 3.23 1.95
N ALA A 168 18.14 2.58 2.34
CA ALA A 168 19.33 2.47 1.50
C ALA A 168 19.05 1.63 0.24
N ALA A 169 18.31 0.51 0.37
CA ALA A 169 17.92 -0.31 -0.75
C ALA A 169 17.08 0.46 -1.77
N LEU A 170 16.09 1.25 -1.33
CA LEU A 170 15.26 2.08 -2.20
C LEU A 170 16.08 3.13 -2.96
N LYS A 171 17.02 3.80 -2.29
CA LYS A 171 17.90 4.80 -2.91
C LYS A 171 18.86 4.23 -3.94
N ASN A 172 19.19 2.95 -3.83
CA ASN A 172 20.11 2.24 -4.73
C ASN A 172 19.39 1.45 -5.83
N LEU A 173 18.06 1.55 -5.94
CA LEU A 173 17.34 0.94 -7.04
C LEU A 173 17.78 1.54 -8.37
N LYS A 174 17.87 0.68 -9.37
CA LYS A 174 18.20 1.06 -10.76
C LYS A 174 17.20 0.41 -11.71
N PRO A 175 16.79 1.11 -12.79
CA PRO A 175 15.82 0.57 -13.76
C PRO A 175 16.23 -0.80 -14.33
N GLU A 176 17.54 -1.04 -14.50
CA GLU A 176 18.07 -2.28 -15.06
C GLU A 176 17.73 -3.52 -14.20
N LEU A 177 17.54 -3.33 -12.89
CA LEU A 177 17.15 -4.42 -11.98
C LEU A 177 15.75 -4.97 -12.28
N PHE A 178 14.95 -4.23 -13.04
CA PHE A 178 13.56 -4.56 -13.35
C PHE A 178 13.35 -5.01 -14.80
N ALA A 179 14.41 -5.04 -15.64
CA ALA A 179 14.29 -5.28 -17.08
C ALA A 179 13.55 -6.58 -17.42
N ASP A 180 13.88 -7.68 -16.73
CA ASP A 180 13.28 -9.00 -16.92
C ASP A 180 12.47 -9.44 -15.68
N SER A 181 11.95 -8.47 -14.93
CA SER A 181 11.21 -8.75 -13.71
C SER A 181 9.74 -9.06 -14.00
N PRO A 182 9.11 -9.81 -13.11
CA PRO A 182 7.66 -10.00 -13.15
C PRO A 182 6.85 -8.71 -13.06
N LEU A 183 7.40 -7.66 -12.45
CA LEU A 183 6.79 -6.34 -12.42
C LEU A 183 6.72 -5.73 -13.83
N LYS A 184 7.78 -5.94 -14.64
CA LYS A 184 7.80 -5.54 -16.06
C LYS A 184 6.74 -6.30 -16.85
N SER A 185 6.66 -7.61 -16.65
CA SER A 185 5.65 -8.44 -17.34
C SER A 185 4.22 -7.99 -16.99
N ALA A 186 3.93 -7.76 -15.72
CA ALA A 186 2.63 -7.28 -15.28
C ALA A 186 2.31 -5.86 -15.78
N TYR A 187 3.32 -4.98 -15.85
CA TYR A 187 3.15 -3.66 -16.48
C TYR A 187 2.82 -3.79 -17.96
N ASP A 188 3.58 -4.62 -18.69
CA ASP A 188 3.39 -4.82 -20.13
C ASP A 188 2.04 -5.47 -20.48
N GLU A 189 1.46 -6.21 -19.56
CA GLU A 189 0.14 -6.83 -19.78
C GLU A 189 -0.96 -5.78 -19.88
N VAL A 190 -0.91 -4.72 -19.07
CA VAL A 190 -2.03 -3.80 -18.88
C VAL A 190 -1.75 -2.32 -19.21
N ALA A 191 -0.48 -1.92 -19.24
CA ALA A 191 -0.13 -0.51 -19.44
C ALA A 191 -0.58 0.01 -20.81
N PRO A 192 -1.21 1.19 -20.89
CA PRO A 192 -1.64 1.79 -22.16
C PRO A 192 -0.49 2.06 -23.13
N ASP A 193 0.70 2.36 -22.62
CA ASP A 193 1.92 2.59 -23.38
C ASP A 193 3.12 1.89 -22.70
N LYS A 194 3.44 0.70 -23.19
CA LYS A 194 4.54 -0.13 -22.68
C LYS A 194 5.92 0.53 -22.82
N THR A 195 6.07 1.47 -23.75
CA THR A 195 7.34 2.19 -23.99
C THR A 195 7.69 3.14 -22.83
N LYS A 196 6.73 3.45 -21.97
CA LYS A 196 6.93 4.34 -20.82
C LYS A 196 7.55 3.65 -19.60
N TRP A 197 7.75 2.33 -19.62
CA TRP A 197 8.28 1.58 -18.49
C TRP A 197 9.53 2.19 -17.86
N THR A 198 10.54 2.51 -18.67
CA THR A 198 11.79 3.09 -18.15
C THR A 198 11.56 4.44 -17.48
N LYS A 199 10.79 5.33 -18.11
CA LYS A 199 10.44 6.64 -17.52
C LYS A 199 9.61 6.49 -16.25
N PHE A 200 8.69 5.54 -16.21
CA PHE A 200 7.92 5.22 -15.01
C PHE A 200 8.84 4.76 -13.87
N LEU A 201 9.79 3.85 -14.15
CA LEU A 201 10.75 3.39 -13.14
C LEU A 201 11.62 4.52 -12.62
N GLU A 202 12.19 5.35 -13.54
CA GLU A 202 13.00 6.51 -13.16
C GLU A 202 12.23 7.47 -12.26
N GLN A 203 10.97 7.79 -12.59
CA GLN A 203 10.10 8.63 -11.78
C GLN A 203 9.84 8.00 -10.41
N MET A 204 9.52 6.70 -10.36
CA MET A 204 9.21 6.00 -9.11
C MET A 204 10.44 5.86 -8.20
N ILE A 205 11.60 5.55 -8.77
CA ILE A 205 12.86 5.44 -8.03
C ILE A 205 13.26 6.81 -7.45
N ALA A 206 13.18 7.86 -8.28
CA ALA A 206 13.43 9.23 -7.82
C ALA A 206 12.47 9.61 -6.68
N TYR A 207 11.17 9.31 -6.84
CA TYR A 207 10.16 9.57 -5.83
C TYR A 207 10.41 8.82 -4.52
N ALA A 208 10.73 7.52 -4.58
CA ALA A 208 11.04 6.71 -3.41
C ALA A 208 12.29 7.18 -2.65
N GLY A 209 13.23 7.85 -3.33
CA GLY A 209 14.43 8.44 -2.75
C GLY A 209 14.22 9.80 -2.08
N LEU A 210 13.08 10.46 -2.32
CA LEU A 210 12.80 11.77 -1.73
C LEU A 210 12.42 11.64 -0.25
N PRO A 211 12.98 12.51 0.62
CA PRO A 211 12.53 12.58 2.00
C PRO A 211 11.11 13.12 2.07
N PHE A 212 10.31 12.56 2.96
CA PHE A 212 8.98 13.07 3.28
C PHE A 212 8.68 12.93 4.76
N ASP A 213 7.82 13.80 5.26
CA ASP A 213 7.26 13.74 6.61
C ASP A 213 5.87 14.41 6.58
N LEU A 214 4.83 13.63 6.87
CA LEU A 214 3.46 14.15 6.95
C LEU A 214 3.20 14.88 8.27
N GLY A 215 4.11 14.76 9.22
CA GLY A 215 4.11 15.46 10.52
C GLY A 215 3.32 14.74 11.62
N ASP A 216 3.98 14.51 12.75
CA ASP A 216 3.36 13.92 13.96
C ASP A 216 2.05 14.62 14.35
N PRO A 217 1.94 15.99 14.32
CA PRO A 217 0.68 16.68 14.65
C PRO A 217 -0.46 16.39 13.68
N ASN A 218 -0.17 16.13 12.42
CA ASN A 218 -1.19 15.81 11.43
C ASN A 218 -1.68 14.37 11.61
N ILE A 219 -0.78 13.43 11.94
CA ILE A 219 -1.17 12.06 12.28
C ILE A 219 -2.06 12.04 13.53
N ALA A 220 -1.69 12.78 14.56
CA ALA A 220 -2.49 12.87 15.80
C ALA A 220 -3.89 13.50 15.62
N LYS A 221 -4.12 14.22 14.51
CA LYS A 221 -5.44 14.78 14.15
C LYS A 221 -6.33 13.83 13.36
N ILE A 222 -5.85 12.66 12.96
CA ILE A 222 -6.68 11.64 12.31
C ILE A 222 -7.67 11.11 13.35
N THR A 223 -8.95 11.37 13.13
CA THR A 223 -10.03 11.00 14.05
C THR A 223 -10.68 9.66 13.73
N SER A 224 -10.47 9.15 12.51
CA SER A 224 -10.96 7.83 12.12
C SER A 224 -10.18 6.73 12.85
N PRO A 225 -10.81 5.64 13.28
CA PRO A 225 -10.09 4.47 13.77
C PRO A 225 -9.06 3.96 12.75
N VAL A 226 -7.85 3.60 13.20
CA VAL A 226 -6.76 3.16 12.33
C VAL A 226 -6.28 1.76 12.74
N LEU A 227 -6.19 0.86 11.77
CA LEU A 227 -5.51 -0.43 11.93
C LEU A 227 -4.14 -0.36 11.26
N LEU A 228 -3.09 -0.51 12.06
CA LEU A 228 -1.71 -0.64 11.57
C LEU A 228 -1.34 -2.13 11.53
N ILE A 229 -0.82 -2.60 10.39
CA ILE A 229 -0.34 -3.97 10.21
C ILE A 229 1.06 -3.94 9.61
N ALA A 230 2.02 -4.62 10.24
CA ALA A 230 3.36 -4.82 9.67
C ALA A 230 3.91 -6.20 10.05
N GLY A 231 4.84 -6.71 9.25
CA GLY A 231 5.60 -7.91 9.63
C GLY A 231 6.67 -7.57 10.68
N ASP A 232 7.04 -8.54 11.51
CA ASP A 232 8.13 -8.38 12.48
C ASP A 232 9.50 -8.16 11.80
N ASN A 233 9.68 -8.68 10.58
CA ASN A 233 10.87 -8.50 9.73
C ASN A 233 10.61 -7.56 8.52
N ASP A 234 9.61 -6.69 8.62
CA ASP A 234 9.30 -5.67 7.62
C ASP A 234 10.35 -4.55 7.63
N GLY A 235 10.53 -3.90 6.47
CA GLY A 235 11.32 -2.67 6.33
C GLY A 235 10.78 -1.46 7.09
N VAL A 236 9.55 -1.52 7.61
CA VAL A 236 9.01 -0.49 8.51
C VAL A 236 9.70 -0.59 9.88
N ASP A 237 10.17 0.53 10.41
CA ASP A 237 10.74 0.61 11.75
C ASP A 237 9.66 0.39 12.81
N LYS A 238 9.87 -0.60 13.71
CA LYS A 238 8.85 -0.99 14.70
C LYS A 238 8.69 0.05 15.80
N ILE A 239 9.73 0.83 16.11
CA ILE A 239 9.66 1.90 17.11
C ILE A 239 8.79 3.03 16.55
N GLU A 240 9.02 3.42 15.30
CA GLU A 240 8.20 4.43 14.64
C GLU A 240 6.78 3.95 14.37
N LEU A 241 6.57 2.66 14.13
CA LEU A 241 5.22 2.05 14.02
C LEU A 241 4.46 2.16 15.34
N ILE A 242 5.10 1.84 16.48
CA ILE A 242 4.51 1.98 17.81
C ILE A 242 4.26 3.46 18.13
N LYS A 243 5.17 4.35 17.73
CA LYS A 243 4.96 5.80 17.87
C LYS A 243 3.74 6.26 17.08
N SER A 244 3.58 5.79 15.84
CA SER A 244 2.38 6.05 15.03
C SER A 244 1.11 5.62 15.75
N TYR A 245 1.12 4.41 16.32
CA TYR A 245 -0.01 3.87 17.08
C TYR A 245 -0.36 4.73 18.30
N LYS A 246 0.66 5.24 19.03
CA LYS A 246 0.43 6.17 20.14
C LYS A 246 -0.20 7.49 19.70
N LEU A 247 0.26 8.07 18.60
CA LEU A 247 -0.31 9.29 18.04
C LEU A 247 -1.79 9.12 17.65
N LEU A 248 -2.16 7.89 17.26
CA LEU A 248 -3.53 7.51 16.89
C LEU A 248 -4.39 7.06 18.09
N GLY A 249 -3.95 7.35 19.31
CA GLY A 249 -4.69 7.08 20.55
C GLY A 249 -4.53 5.67 21.11
N GLY A 250 -3.64 4.86 20.53
CA GLY A 250 -3.35 3.50 21.00
C GLY A 250 -2.25 3.41 22.07
N ALA A 251 -1.81 2.20 22.37
CA ALA A 251 -0.78 1.86 23.36
C ALA A 251 -1.10 2.41 24.78
N VAL A 252 -2.34 2.31 25.17
CA VAL A 252 -2.86 2.65 26.51
C VAL A 252 -3.09 1.38 27.35
N THR A 253 -3.19 1.53 28.67
CA THR A 253 -3.58 0.43 29.58
C THR A 253 -5.10 0.33 29.60
N ALA A 254 -5.68 -0.40 28.65
CA ALA A 254 -7.12 -0.45 28.43
C ALA A 254 -7.91 -1.03 29.64
N ASP A 255 -7.28 -1.91 30.45
CA ASP A 255 -7.88 -2.47 31.67
C ASP A 255 -8.15 -1.39 32.75
N LEU A 256 -7.50 -0.23 32.63
CA LEU A 256 -7.70 0.91 33.52
C LEU A 256 -8.54 2.03 32.90
N GLY A 257 -9.08 1.83 31.70
CA GLY A 257 -9.80 2.85 30.96
C GLY A 257 -10.66 2.28 29.83
N VAL A 258 -10.63 2.97 28.69
CA VAL A 258 -11.39 2.59 27.49
C VAL A 258 -10.45 1.97 26.47
N MET A 259 -10.89 0.86 25.86
CA MET A 259 -10.18 0.24 24.72
C MET A 259 -10.13 1.23 23.55
N PRO A 260 -8.94 1.52 23.01
CA PRO A 260 -8.83 2.42 21.86
C PRO A 260 -9.46 1.79 20.62
N GLU A 261 -10.05 2.60 19.77
CA GLU A 261 -10.60 2.14 18.49
C GLU A 261 -9.50 1.80 17.46
N SER A 262 -8.36 2.50 17.54
CA SER A 262 -7.19 2.18 16.72
C SER A 262 -6.51 0.91 17.22
N GLN A 263 -5.97 0.12 16.29
CA GLN A 263 -5.40 -1.20 16.55
C GLN A 263 -4.02 -1.35 15.91
N LEU A 264 -3.19 -2.23 16.46
CA LEU A 264 -1.85 -2.57 15.95
C LEU A 264 -1.69 -4.08 15.88
N ALA A 265 -1.25 -4.58 14.72
CA ALA A 265 -0.85 -5.95 14.51
C ALA A 265 0.61 -6.00 14.01
N ILE A 266 1.46 -6.74 14.72
CA ILE A 266 2.80 -7.11 14.23
C ILE A 266 2.76 -8.61 13.96
N VAL A 267 2.84 -8.98 12.68
CA VAL A 267 2.65 -10.36 12.21
C VAL A 267 3.98 -11.10 12.23
N PRO A 268 4.12 -12.20 13.01
CA PRO A 268 5.37 -12.91 13.13
C PRO A 268 5.80 -13.59 11.83
N ALA A 269 7.13 -13.68 11.65
CA ALA A 269 7.79 -14.31 10.50
C ALA A 269 7.41 -13.73 9.14
N GLN A 270 6.99 -12.42 9.09
CA GLN A 270 6.67 -11.74 7.85
C GLN A 270 7.60 -10.55 7.58
N GLY A 271 8.04 -10.45 6.33
CA GLY A 271 8.69 -9.27 5.77
C GLY A 271 7.70 -8.39 5.00
N HIS A 272 8.22 -7.35 4.35
CA HIS A 272 7.41 -6.39 3.59
C HIS A 272 6.52 -7.05 2.54
N VAL A 273 7.13 -7.88 1.71
CA VAL A 273 6.45 -8.53 0.60
C VAL A 273 5.69 -9.79 1.03
N SER A 274 6.25 -10.60 1.93
CA SER A 274 5.58 -11.83 2.35
C SER A 274 4.28 -11.56 3.10
N LEU A 275 4.15 -10.42 3.79
CA LEU A 275 2.95 -10.05 4.52
C LEU A 275 1.75 -9.84 3.61
N ILE A 276 1.91 -9.11 2.50
CA ILE A 276 0.77 -8.84 1.59
C ILE A 276 0.26 -10.12 0.91
N MET A 277 1.06 -11.17 0.89
CA MET A 277 0.68 -12.50 0.38
C MET A 277 -0.09 -13.35 1.42
N GLN A 278 -0.18 -12.90 2.67
CA GLN A 278 -0.89 -13.62 3.75
C GLN A 278 -2.39 -13.28 3.74
N THR A 279 -3.08 -13.58 2.65
CA THR A 279 -4.49 -13.22 2.45
C THR A 279 -5.37 -13.61 3.64
N LYS A 280 -5.26 -14.86 4.14
CA LYS A 280 -6.06 -15.32 5.27
C LYS A 280 -5.81 -14.50 6.53
N THR A 281 -4.53 -14.28 6.88
CA THR A 281 -4.14 -13.49 8.06
C THR A 281 -4.60 -12.04 7.94
N LEU A 282 -4.45 -11.44 6.76
CA LEU A 282 -4.94 -10.08 6.53
C LEU A 282 -6.46 -9.99 6.68
N LEU A 283 -7.21 -10.96 6.12
CA LEU A 283 -8.67 -10.99 6.26
C LEU A 283 -9.13 -11.11 7.72
N GLU A 284 -8.47 -11.93 8.54
CA GLU A 284 -8.78 -12.06 9.96
C GLU A 284 -8.71 -10.70 10.69
N TYR A 285 -7.66 -9.89 10.42
CA TYR A 285 -7.53 -8.54 10.99
C TYR A 285 -8.54 -7.56 10.39
N LEU A 286 -8.72 -7.59 9.06
CA LEU A 286 -9.63 -6.70 8.36
C LEU A 286 -11.08 -6.92 8.78
N ASP A 287 -11.53 -8.17 8.81
CA ASP A 287 -12.91 -8.52 9.19
C ASP A 287 -13.21 -8.15 10.64
N GLY A 288 -12.24 -8.32 11.54
CA GLY A 288 -12.36 -7.88 12.92
C GLY A 288 -12.52 -6.37 13.06
N PHE A 289 -11.70 -5.62 12.34
CA PHE A 289 -11.62 -4.18 12.43
C PHE A 289 -12.72 -3.45 11.64
N LEU A 290 -13.04 -3.90 10.44
CA LEU A 290 -13.93 -3.19 9.51
C LEU A 290 -15.44 -3.38 9.75
N LYS A 291 -15.82 -4.03 10.81
CA LYS A 291 -17.23 -4.24 11.21
C LYS A 291 -18.04 -2.96 11.33
#